data_7397cd953511f8bc7582faca8e5fb164
#
_entry.id   7397cd953511f8bc7582faca8e5fb164
#
_cell.length_a   1.000
_cell.length_b   1.000
_cell.length_c   1.000
_cell.angle_alpha   90.00
_cell.angle_beta   90.00
_cell.angle_gamma   90.00
#
_symmetry.space_group_name_H-M   'P 1'
#
loop_
_entity.id
_entity.type
_entity.pdbx_description
1 polymer ?
#
loop_
_entity_poly.entity_id
_entity_poly.type
_entity_poly.pdbx_seq_one_letter_code
_entity_poly.pdbx_strand_id
1 'polypeptide(L)'
;MIIKKAELETVCGITSTFPDNTDPEIVFAGKSNVGKSSLMNRKSLARTSSQPGKTQTINYYKVNDDLYFVDLPGYGYANANLATKEKWGKMIEKYLHTSKQIRCIFLLIDIRHEPGKNDKQMYDWIVYNGYQPVIIATKLDKLKRSQVAKCVKIVREGLGLPKNGVLIPFSSQTKQGREEVYEFIENLLAEEESV
;
A
#
# COMPACT_ATOMS: atom_id res chain seq x y z
N MET A 1 -14.78 4.12 -8.79
CA MET A 1 -14.27 5.40 -8.23
C MET A 1 -13.51 6.22 -9.28
N ILE A 2 -13.76 7.52 -9.38
CA ILE A 2 -13.00 8.43 -10.25
C ILE A 2 -12.21 9.38 -9.34
N ILE A 3 -10.89 9.33 -9.41
CA ILE A 3 -10.04 10.29 -8.71
C ILE A 3 -9.97 11.56 -9.54
N LYS A 4 -10.67 12.61 -9.09
CA LYS A 4 -10.69 13.95 -9.72
C LYS A 4 -9.59 14.83 -9.14
N LYS A 5 -9.37 14.71 -7.83
CA LYS A 5 -8.41 15.51 -7.07
C LYS A 5 -7.65 14.59 -6.12
N ALA A 6 -6.35 14.79 -5.99
CA ALA A 6 -5.54 14.16 -4.97
C ALA A 6 -4.34 15.09 -4.67
N GLU A 7 -4.18 15.48 -3.42
CA GLU A 7 -3.17 16.45 -2.98
C GLU A 7 -2.42 15.92 -1.75
N LEU A 8 -1.11 16.14 -1.70
CA LEU A 8 -0.33 15.86 -0.51
C LEU A 8 -0.68 16.89 0.56
N GLU A 9 -1.31 16.44 1.63
CA GLU A 9 -1.75 17.32 2.71
C GLU A 9 -0.78 17.31 3.89
N THR A 10 -0.35 16.11 4.32
CA THR A 10 0.48 15.97 5.50
C THR A 10 1.60 14.95 5.27
N VAL A 11 2.76 15.26 5.84
CA VAL A 11 3.96 14.41 5.83
C VAL A 11 4.40 14.18 7.27
N CYS A 12 4.33 12.93 7.73
CA CYS A 12 4.69 12.54 9.09
C CYS A 12 6.02 11.80 9.12
N GLY A 13 7.00 12.36 9.82
CA GLY A 13 8.27 11.71 10.16
C GLY A 13 8.20 10.99 11.51
N ILE A 14 9.35 10.48 11.97
CA ILE A 14 9.49 9.68 13.20
C ILE A 14 8.97 10.41 14.46
N THR A 15 9.16 11.72 14.53
CA THR A 15 8.78 12.55 15.67
C THR A 15 7.44 13.27 15.49
N SER A 16 6.78 13.11 14.35
CA SER A 16 5.53 13.80 14.04
C SER A 16 4.36 13.25 14.85
N THR A 17 3.38 14.13 15.11
CA THR A 17 2.04 13.72 15.50
C THR A 17 1.25 13.40 14.24
N PHE A 18 0.46 12.33 14.25
CA PHE A 18 -0.41 11.99 13.12
C PHE A 18 -1.63 12.90 13.10
N PRO A 19 -2.20 13.18 11.91
CA PRO A 19 -3.42 13.97 11.79
C PRO A 19 -4.55 13.33 12.60
N ASP A 20 -5.31 14.15 13.30
CA ASP A 20 -6.60 13.76 13.88
C ASP A 20 -7.68 14.05 12.86
N ASN A 21 -7.89 13.11 11.95
CA ASN A 21 -8.90 13.22 10.88
C ASN A 21 -10.04 12.24 11.10
N THR A 22 -11.17 12.51 10.46
CA THR A 22 -12.39 11.69 10.54
C THR A 22 -12.68 10.94 9.25
N ASP A 23 -11.93 11.23 8.18
CA ASP A 23 -12.16 10.61 6.89
C ASP A 23 -11.46 9.25 6.78
N PRO A 24 -12.04 8.31 6.03
CA PRO A 24 -11.48 6.98 5.87
C PRO A 24 -10.08 6.99 5.26
N GLU A 25 -9.22 6.09 5.72
CA GLU A 25 -7.84 5.95 5.28
C GLU A 25 -7.66 4.62 4.53
N ILE A 26 -7.16 4.72 3.31
CA ILE A 26 -6.71 3.58 2.50
C ILE A 26 -5.17 3.59 2.48
N VAL A 27 -4.58 2.58 3.09
CA VAL A 27 -3.14 2.53 3.36
C VAL A 27 -2.42 1.73 2.28
N PHE A 28 -1.27 2.20 1.85
CA PHE A 28 -0.42 1.55 0.86
C PHE A 28 0.94 1.20 1.45
N ALA A 29 1.22 -0.10 1.55
CA ALA A 29 2.50 -0.67 1.96
C ALA A 29 3.18 -1.38 0.79
N GLY A 30 4.49 -1.48 0.81
CA GLY A 30 5.24 -2.21 -0.22
C GLY A 30 6.69 -1.78 -0.31
N LYS A 31 7.50 -2.57 -1.00
CA LYS A 31 8.90 -2.25 -1.26
C LYS A 31 9.05 -0.95 -2.04
N SER A 32 10.22 -0.34 -1.93
CA SER A 32 10.59 0.76 -2.82
C SER A 32 10.49 0.30 -4.29
N ASN A 33 9.97 1.17 -5.15
CA ASN A 33 9.80 0.91 -6.59
C ASN A 33 8.87 -0.26 -6.96
N VAL A 34 8.06 -0.75 -6.03
CA VAL A 34 7.06 -1.79 -6.31
C VAL A 34 5.87 -1.28 -7.12
N GLY A 35 5.65 0.03 -7.13
CA GLY A 35 4.57 0.66 -7.90
C GLY A 35 3.52 1.41 -7.07
N LYS A 36 3.74 1.66 -5.77
CA LYS A 36 2.81 2.41 -4.90
C LYS A 36 2.37 3.75 -5.52
N SER A 37 3.34 4.58 -5.87
CA SER A 37 3.08 5.90 -6.48
C SER A 37 2.32 5.82 -7.80
N SER A 38 2.53 4.76 -8.56
CA SER A 38 1.84 4.56 -9.84
C SER A 38 0.37 4.14 -9.64
N LEU A 39 0.10 3.32 -8.62
CA LEU A 39 -1.26 2.92 -8.28
C LEU A 39 -2.07 4.10 -7.77
N MET A 40 -1.49 4.92 -6.89
CA MET A 40 -2.12 6.13 -6.34
C MET A 40 -2.29 7.26 -7.37
N ASN A 41 -1.98 7.02 -8.65
CA ASN A 41 -2.06 7.99 -9.74
C ASN A 41 -1.25 9.29 -9.54
N ARG A 42 -0.07 9.18 -8.92
CA ARG A 42 0.79 10.32 -8.55
C ARG A 42 1.36 11.13 -9.73
N LYS A 43 1.02 10.85 -10.99
CA LYS A 43 1.47 11.69 -12.12
C LYS A 43 0.94 13.12 -12.03
N SER A 44 -0.24 13.33 -11.44
CA SER A 44 -0.76 14.65 -11.12
C SER A 44 -0.28 15.17 -9.75
N LEU A 45 0.24 14.30 -8.89
CA LEU A 45 0.73 14.60 -7.53
C LEU A 45 2.25 14.74 -7.46
N ALA A 46 2.97 14.41 -8.53
CA ALA A 46 4.40 14.27 -8.51
C ALA A 46 5.11 15.63 -8.57
N ARG A 47 5.46 16.17 -7.44
CA ARG A 47 6.67 16.99 -7.27
C ARG A 47 7.36 16.78 -5.92
N THR A 48 7.20 15.63 -5.28
CA THR A 48 7.93 15.33 -4.05
C THR A 48 8.86 14.16 -4.22
N SER A 49 10.16 14.48 -4.20
CA SER A 49 11.34 13.61 -3.99
C SER A 49 11.38 12.28 -4.74
N SER A 50 11.80 12.34 -5.99
CA SER A 50 12.27 11.20 -6.78
C SER A 50 13.68 10.69 -6.38
N GLN A 51 14.18 11.03 -5.18
CA GLN A 51 15.47 10.50 -4.72
C GLN A 51 15.27 9.31 -3.78
N PRO A 52 15.71 8.10 -4.16
CA PRO A 52 15.76 6.96 -3.25
C PRO A 52 16.63 7.29 -2.02
N GLY A 53 16.10 7.04 -0.83
CA GLY A 53 16.87 7.15 0.42
C GLY A 53 16.75 8.45 1.21
N LYS A 54 16.01 9.45 0.76
CA LYS A 54 15.73 10.65 1.55
C LYS A 54 14.37 10.53 2.24
N THR A 55 14.39 10.62 3.55
CA THR A 55 13.28 10.78 4.50
C THR A 55 12.13 9.78 4.28
N GLN A 56 12.14 8.73 5.08
CA GLN A 56 11.05 7.78 5.10
C GLN A 56 9.94 8.34 5.99
N THR A 57 8.89 8.80 5.34
CA THR A 57 7.74 9.44 5.98
C THR A 57 6.46 8.69 5.63
N ILE A 58 5.46 8.83 6.48
CA ILE A 58 4.08 8.48 6.18
C ILE A 58 3.47 9.71 5.52
N ASN A 59 2.95 9.55 4.31
CA ASN A 59 2.42 10.66 3.52
C ASN A 59 0.91 10.50 3.34
N TYR A 60 0.17 11.53 3.74
CA TYR A 60 -1.28 11.61 3.62
C TYR A 60 -1.66 12.41 2.39
N TYR A 61 -2.37 11.77 1.47
CA TYR A 61 -2.91 12.39 0.28
C TYR A 61 -4.42 12.47 0.41
N LYS A 62 -4.95 13.70 0.47
CA LYS A 62 -6.39 13.93 0.42
C LYS A 62 -6.90 13.63 -0.98
N VAL A 63 -7.89 12.78 -1.11
CA VAL A 63 -8.47 12.34 -2.38
C VAL A 63 -9.95 12.70 -2.43
N ASN A 64 -10.35 13.42 -3.47
CA ASN A 64 -11.73 13.90 -3.71
C ASN A 64 -12.38 14.63 -2.52
N ASP A 65 -11.57 15.12 -1.58
CA ASP A 65 -11.98 15.80 -0.35
C ASP A 65 -12.75 14.91 0.68
N ASP A 66 -12.84 13.59 0.48
CA ASP A 66 -13.65 12.66 1.27
C ASP A 66 -12.88 11.42 1.80
N LEU A 67 -11.64 11.19 1.37
CA LEU A 67 -10.82 10.08 1.87
C LEU A 67 -9.31 10.40 1.83
N TYR A 68 -8.52 9.60 2.53
CA TYR A 68 -7.05 9.66 2.47
C TYR A 68 -6.44 8.42 1.83
N PHE A 69 -5.52 8.64 0.91
CA PHE A 69 -4.52 7.63 0.57
C PHE A 69 -3.29 7.86 1.43
N VAL A 70 -2.92 6.86 2.22
CA VAL A 70 -1.77 6.94 3.13
C VAL A 70 -0.64 6.06 2.62
N ASP A 71 0.46 6.70 2.18
CA ASP A 71 1.64 6.01 1.65
C ASP A 71 2.62 5.74 2.78
N LEU A 72 2.77 4.47 3.15
CA LEU A 72 3.78 4.06 4.13
C LEU A 72 5.17 4.07 3.51
N PRO A 73 6.22 4.31 4.33
CA PRO A 73 7.60 4.19 3.88
C PRO A 73 7.84 2.85 3.18
N GLY A 74 8.50 2.89 2.02
CA GLY A 74 8.89 1.66 1.34
C GLY A 74 9.88 0.87 2.20
N TYR A 75 9.66 -0.41 2.36
CA TYR A 75 10.61 -1.29 3.05
C TYR A 75 11.63 -1.91 2.08
N GLY A 76 12.64 -2.62 2.62
CA GLY A 76 13.63 -3.33 1.82
C GLY A 76 14.86 -2.51 1.41
N TYR A 77 15.07 -1.34 2.03
CA TYR A 77 16.32 -0.61 1.82
C TYR A 77 17.50 -1.34 2.47
N ALA A 78 18.34 -1.93 1.63
CA ALA A 78 19.54 -2.66 2.07
C ALA A 78 20.50 -1.75 2.85
N ASN A 79 20.60 -0.47 2.48
CA ASN A 79 21.58 0.48 2.99
C ASN A 79 21.19 1.22 4.28
N ALA A 80 19.97 1.02 4.81
CA ALA A 80 19.60 1.61 6.09
C ALA A 80 20.18 0.76 7.24
N ASN A 81 20.78 1.43 8.22
CA ASN A 81 21.26 0.75 9.42
C ASN A 81 20.10 0.20 10.27
N LEU A 82 20.39 -0.75 11.16
CA LEU A 82 19.38 -1.42 11.97
C LEU A 82 18.57 -0.45 12.82
N ALA A 83 19.23 0.53 13.46
CA ALA A 83 18.58 1.52 14.31
C ALA A 83 17.56 2.39 13.54
N THR A 84 17.87 2.72 12.30
CA THR A 84 16.93 3.45 11.42
C THR A 84 15.73 2.58 11.04
N LYS A 85 15.93 1.31 10.72
CA LYS A 85 14.85 0.37 10.42
C LYS A 85 13.91 0.17 11.61
N GLU A 86 14.45 0.09 12.82
CA GLU A 86 13.66 0.00 14.06
C GLU A 86 12.82 1.26 14.28
N LYS A 87 13.38 2.45 14.06
CA LYS A 87 12.63 3.72 14.19
C LYS A 87 11.46 3.79 13.21
N TRP A 88 11.66 3.34 11.96
CA TRP A 88 10.59 3.28 10.97
C TRP A 88 9.51 2.26 11.36
N GLY A 89 9.91 1.08 11.85
CA GLY A 89 8.99 0.07 12.35
C GLY A 89 8.10 0.64 13.46
N LYS A 90 8.69 1.28 14.47
CA LYS A 90 7.96 1.92 15.57
C LYS A 90 7.03 3.04 15.09
N MET A 91 7.44 3.83 14.11
CA MET A 91 6.60 4.88 13.52
C MET A 91 5.36 4.31 12.85
N ILE A 92 5.54 3.27 12.02
CA ILE A 92 4.43 2.62 11.32
C ILE A 92 3.52 1.89 12.32
N GLU A 93 4.09 1.21 13.30
CA GLU A 93 3.34 0.54 14.38
C GLU A 93 2.50 1.54 15.17
N LYS A 94 3.09 2.67 15.58
CA LYS A 94 2.35 3.76 16.23
C LYS A 94 1.20 4.24 15.36
N TYR A 95 1.41 4.42 14.06
CA TYR A 95 0.36 4.83 13.14
C TYR A 95 -0.78 3.81 13.10
N LEU A 96 -0.48 2.52 12.89
CA LEU A 96 -1.50 1.46 12.82
C LEU A 96 -2.31 1.32 14.11
N HIS A 97 -1.70 1.61 15.27
CA HIS A 97 -2.41 1.56 16.56
C HIS A 97 -3.17 2.83 16.90
N THR A 98 -2.77 3.97 16.33
CA THR A 98 -3.34 5.27 16.68
C THR A 98 -4.49 5.66 15.75
N SER A 99 -4.35 5.39 14.43
CA SER A 99 -5.40 5.73 13.48
C SER A 99 -6.62 4.82 13.66
N LYS A 100 -7.79 5.45 13.82
CA LYS A 100 -9.10 4.78 13.87
C LYS A 100 -9.80 4.78 12.51
N GLN A 101 -9.19 5.41 11.53
CA GLN A 101 -9.77 5.65 10.21
C GLN A 101 -9.30 4.65 9.15
N ILE A 102 -8.36 3.76 9.48
CA ILE A 102 -7.87 2.74 8.56
C ILE A 102 -9.00 1.78 8.17
N ARG A 103 -9.32 1.74 6.89
CA ARG A 103 -10.35 0.86 6.32
C ARG A 103 -9.75 -0.33 5.60
N CYS A 104 -8.61 -0.11 4.93
CA CYS A 104 -7.92 -1.14 4.17
C CYS A 104 -6.42 -0.87 4.13
N ILE A 105 -5.64 -1.95 4.13
CA ILE A 105 -4.20 -1.90 3.87
C ILE A 105 -3.91 -2.70 2.59
N PHE A 106 -3.52 -2.01 1.54
CA PHE A 106 -2.99 -2.63 0.34
C PHE A 106 -1.51 -2.94 0.52
N LEU A 107 -1.13 -4.20 0.38
CA LEU A 107 0.25 -4.63 0.34
C LEU A 107 0.66 -4.94 -1.11
N LEU A 108 1.55 -4.12 -1.66
CA LEU A 108 2.00 -4.24 -3.04
C LEU A 108 3.18 -5.19 -3.16
N ILE A 109 3.05 -6.19 -4.01
CA ILE A 109 4.05 -7.23 -4.29
C ILE A 109 4.34 -7.27 -5.79
N ASP A 110 5.61 -7.40 -6.17
CA ASP A 110 5.99 -7.60 -7.57
C ASP A 110 5.62 -9.03 -8.02
N ILE A 111 4.63 -9.16 -8.91
CA ILE A 111 4.08 -10.46 -9.35
C ILE A 111 5.11 -11.38 -10.03
N ARG A 112 6.23 -10.83 -10.49
CA ARG A 112 7.26 -11.58 -11.24
C ARG A 112 8.09 -12.52 -10.37
N HIS A 113 8.06 -12.31 -9.05
CA HIS A 113 8.93 -12.98 -8.11
C HIS A 113 8.14 -13.58 -6.95
N GLU A 114 8.67 -14.63 -6.38
CA GLU A 114 8.20 -15.11 -5.08
C GLU A 114 8.39 -14.00 -4.03
N PRO A 115 7.43 -13.81 -3.11
CA PRO A 115 7.57 -12.87 -2.01
C PRO A 115 8.84 -13.13 -1.20
N GLY A 116 9.68 -12.12 -1.07
CA GLY A 116 10.91 -12.24 -0.30
C GLY A 116 10.65 -12.13 1.21
N LYS A 117 11.70 -12.37 2.02
CA LYS A 117 11.62 -12.31 3.48
C LYS A 117 10.97 -11.02 3.99
N ASN A 118 11.33 -9.87 3.42
CA ASN A 118 10.76 -8.59 3.85
C ASN A 118 9.27 -8.45 3.49
N ASP A 119 8.82 -9.05 2.38
CA ASP A 119 7.40 -9.04 1.98
C ASP A 119 6.59 -9.88 2.95
N LYS A 120 7.08 -11.07 3.26
CA LYS A 120 6.47 -11.97 4.23
C LYS A 120 6.42 -11.33 5.62
N GLN A 121 7.52 -10.73 6.06
CA GLN A 121 7.59 -10.05 7.35
C GLN A 121 6.59 -8.88 7.44
N MET A 122 6.43 -8.09 6.37
CA MET A 122 5.44 -7.01 6.34
C MET A 122 4.02 -7.55 6.37
N TYR A 123 3.74 -8.62 5.60
CA TYR A 123 2.44 -9.30 5.61
C TYR A 123 2.10 -9.80 7.02
N ASP A 124 2.98 -10.57 7.64
CA ASP A 124 2.78 -11.14 8.97
C ASP A 124 2.60 -10.04 10.02
N TRP A 125 3.33 -8.95 9.89
CA TRP A 125 3.24 -7.82 10.80
C TRP A 125 1.92 -7.07 10.67
N ILE A 126 1.40 -6.87 9.46
CA ILE A 126 0.07 -6.29 9.23
C ILE A 126 -1.01 -7.17 9.86
N VAL A 127 -0.92 -8.49 9.65
CA VAL A 127 -1.86 -9.48 10.22
C VAL A 127 -1.76 -9.50 11.77
N TYR A 128 -0.56 -9.45 12.32
CA TYR A 128 -0.33 -9.39 13.76
C TYR A 128 -0.98 -8.15 14.41
N ASN A 129 -1.03 -7.03 13.70
CA ASN A 129 -1.70 -5.81 14.15
C ASN A 129 -3.23 -5.82 13.92
N GLY A 130 -3.81 -6.96 13.56
CA GLY A 130 -5.26 -7.15 13.46
C GLY A 130 -5.86 -6.79 12.10
N TYR A 131 -5.05 -6.49 11.09
CA TYR A 131 -5.53 -6.15 9.75
C TYR A 131 -5.40 -7.34 8.79
N GLN A 132 -6.35 -7.46 7.85
CA GLN A 132 -6.25 -8.39 6.73
C GLN A 132 -5.82 -7.61 5.48
N PRO A 133 -4.56 -7.71 5.03
CA PRO A 133 -4.12 -6.94 3.88
C PRO A 133 -4.71 -7.47 2.57
N VAL A 134 -5.06 -6.56 1.68
CA VAL A 134 -5.38 -6.86 0.28
C VAL A 134 -4.10 -6.80 -0.53
N ILE A 135 -3.80 -7.87 -1.26
CA ILE A 135 -2.57 -7.97 -2.03
C ILE A 135 -2.78 -7.37 -3.43
N ILE A 136 -1.95 -6.40 -3.78
CA ILE A 136 -1.87 -5.87 -5.15
C ILE A 136 -0.60 -6.44 -5.81
N ALA A 137 -0.80 -7.39 -6.71
CA ALA A 137 0.28 -8.05 -7.43
C ALA A 137 0.67 -7.20 -8.66
N THR A 138 1.67 -6.34 -8.50
CA THR A 138 2.07 -5.29 -9.47
C THR A 138 2.93 -5.81 -10.61
N LYS A 139 3.11 -4.99 -11.65
CA LYS A 139 3.94 -5.26 -12.85
C LYS A 139 3.42 -6.43 -13.71
N LEU A 140 2.11 -6.60 -13.74
CA LEU A 140 1.43 -7.62 -14.55
C LEU A 140 1.82 -7.56 -16.03
N ASP A 141 2.07 -6.35 -16.57
CA ASP A 141 2.52 -6.12 -17.93
C ASP A 141 3.86 -6.78 -18.29
N LYS A 142 4.62 -7.21 -17.29
CA LYS A 142 5.90 -7.90 -17.48
C LYS A 142 5.75 -9.42 -17.62
N LEU A 143 4.54 -9.95 -17.49
CA LEU A 143 4.25 -11.38 -17.61
C LEU A 143 3.52 -11.69 -18.93
N LYS A 144 3.81 -12.86 -19.50
CA LYS A 144 2.95 -13.45 -20.52
C LYS A 144 1.65 -13.96 -19.88
N ARG A 145 0.52 -13.88 -20.59
CA ARG A 145 -0.80 -14.29 -20.10
C ARG A 145 -0.80 -15.71 -19.50
N SER A 146 -0.06 -16.63 -20.11
CA SER A 146 0.09 -18.02 -19.65
C SER A 146 0.81 -18.18 -18.31
N GLN A 147 1.55 -17.17 -17.85
CA GLN A 147 2.33 -17.19 -16.61
C GLN A 147 1.56 -16.62 -15.42
N VAL A 148 0.51 -15.84 -15.68
CA VAL A 148 -0.19 -15.05 -14.63
C VAL A 148 -0.73 -15.96 -13.54
N ALA A 149 -1.47 -17.02 -13.88
CA ALA A 149 -2.07 -17.92 -12.89
C ALA A 149 -1.01 -18.59 -12.00
N LYS A 150 0.12 -19.01 -12.60
CA LYS A 150 1.24 -19.58 -11.84
C LYS A 150 1.86 -18.55 -10.88
N CYS A 151 2.11 -17.32 -11.35
CA CYS A 151 2.71 -16.28 -10.53
C CYS A 151 1.78 -15.84 -9.39
N VAL A 152 0.48 -15.70 -9.65
CA VAL A 152 -0.54 -15.44 -8.61
C VAL A 152 -0.49 -16.52 -7.53
N LYS A 153 -0.45 -17.81 -7.92
CA LYS A 153 -0.33 -18.92 -6.97
C LYS A 153 0.93 -18.80 -6.12
N ILE A 154 2.09 -18.53 -6.73
CA ILE A 154 3.37 -18.36 -6.03
C ILE A 154 3.29 -17.22 -5.00
N VAL A 155 2.69 -16.07 -5.37
CA VAL A 155 2.53 -14.95 -4.44
C VAL A 155 1.62 -15.32 -3.27
N ARG A 156 0.50 -16.00 -3.53
CA ARG A 156 -0.42 -16.45 -2.47
C ARG A 156 0.24 -17.42 -1.50
N GLU A 157 0.93 -18.42 -2.03
CA GLU A 157 1.62 -19.44 -1.22
C GLU A 157 2.80 -18.84 -0.44
N GLY A 158 3.62 -18.00 -1.07
CA GLY A 158 4.76 -17.35 -0.44
C GLY A 158 4.39 -16.41 0.71
N LEU A 159 3.22 -15.78 0.65
CA LEU A 159 2.68 -14.98 1.76
C LEU A 159 1.91 -15.81 2.79
N GLY A 160 1.46 -17.01 2.45
CA GLY A 160 0.49 -17.75 3.25
C GLY A 160 -0.89 -17.11 3.24
N LEU A 161 -1.29 -16.52 2.12
CA LEU A 161 -2.58 -15.84 1.99
C LEU A 161 -3.73 -16.84 2.14
N PRO A 162 -4.72 -16.60 3.03
CA PRO A 162 -5.85 -17.50 3.21
C PRO A 162 -6.70 -17.62 1.94
N LYS A 163 -7.53 -18.66 1.85
CA LYS A 163 -8.37 -18.93 0.65
C LYS A 163 -9.26 -17.74 0.28
N ASN A 164 -9.83 -17.08 1.27
CA ASN A 164 -10.67 -15.88 1.13
C ASN A 164 -9.87 -14.56 1.03
N GLY A 165 -8.55 -14.63 1.16
CA GLY A 165 -7.71 -13.44 1.04
C GLY A 165 -7.74 -12.87 -0.38
N VAL A 166 -7.87 -11.56 -0.49
CA VAL A 166 -7.97 -10.86 -1.77
C VAL A 166 -6.59 -10.62 -2.37
N LEU A 167 -6.44 -10.94 -3.66
CA LEU A 167 -5.26 -10.63 -4.44
C LEU A 167 -5.70 -10.13 -5.82
N ILE A 168 -5.29 -8.93 -6.18
CA ILE A 168 -5.62 -8.26 -7.44
C ILE A 168 -4.34 -8.10 -8.27
N PRO A 169 -4.21 -8.77 -9.43
CA PRO A 169 -3.13 -8.51 -10.36
C PRO A 169 -3.27 -7.11 -10.98
N PHE A 170 -2.17 -6.35 -11.03
CA PHE A 170 -2.21 -4.95 -11.42
C PHE A 170 -1.05 -4.56 -12.35
N SER A 171 -1.35 -3.72 -13.34
CA SER A 171 -0.35 -3.03 -14.18
C SER A 171 -0.60 -1.54 -14.23
N SER A 172 0.40 -0.76 -13.83
CA SER A 172 0.38 0.69 -13.98
C SER A 172 0.52 1.14 -15.44
N GLN A 173 1.11 0.31 -16.29
CA GLN A 173 1.35 0.62 -17.71
C GLN A 173 0.07 0.42 -18.53
N THR A 174 -0.57 -0.74 -18.39
CA THR A 174 -1.78 -1.08 -19.14
C THR A 174 -3.07 -0.67 -18.44
N LYS A 175 -2.99 -0.24 -17.17
CA LYS A 175 -4.11 0.06 -16.27
C LYS A 175 -4.96 -1.17 -15.90
N GLN A 176 -4.56 -2.37 -16.29
CA GLN A 176 -5.26 -3.60 -15.92
C GLN A 176 -5.28 -3.76 -14.39
N GLY A 177 -6.42 -4.19 -13.84
CA GLY A 177 -6.64 -4.33 -12.40
C GLY A 177 -6.98 -3.02 -11.66
N ARG A 178 -6.95 -1.86 -12.35
CA ARG A 178 -7.23 -0.56 -11.72
C ARG A 178 -8.69 -0.42 -11.32
N GLU A 179 -9.59 -0.82 -12.19
CA GLU A 179 -11.03 -0.76 -11.94
C GLU A 179 -11.39 -1.67 -10.77
N GLU A 180 -10.82 -2.87 -10.72
CA GLU A 180 -11.01 -3.82 -9.62
C GLU A 180 -10.56 -3.26 -8.27
N VAL A 181 -9.41 -2.55 -8.22
CA VAL A 181 -8.94 -1.88 -7.00
C VAL A 181 -9.89 -0.77 -6.58
N TYR A 182 -10.37 0.04 -7.52
CA TYR A 182 -11.26 1.16 -7.21
C TYR A 182 -12.65 0.69 -6.80
N GLU A 183 -13.18 -0.36 -7.45
CA GLU A 183 -14.42 -1.00 -7.06
C GLU A 183 -14.34 -1.60 -5.66
N PHE A 184 -13.20 -2.25 -5.34
CA PHE A 184 -12.95 -2.75 -3.99
C PHE A 184 -13.03 -1.62 -2.94
N ILE A 185 -12.40 -0.48 -3.21
CA ILE A 185 -12.45 0.68 -2.30
C ILE A 185 -13.88 1.21 -2.17
N GLU A 186 -14.61 1.37 -3.29
CA GLU A 186 -16.00 1.87 -3.28
C GLU A 186 -16.93 0.96 -2.47
N ASN A 187 -16.84 -0.35 -2.67
CA ASN A 187 -17.65 -1.31 -1.93
C ASN A 187 -17.35 -1.27 -0.43
N LEU A 188 -16.06 -1.18 -0.07
CA LEU A 188 -15.64 -1.09 1.31
C LEU A 188 -16.19 0.16 2.02
N LEU A 189 -16.18 1.31 1.34
CA LEU A 189 -16.68 2.57 1.90
C LEU A 189 -18.22 2.58 1.99
N ALA A 190 -18.92 1.98 1.01
CA ALA A 190 -20.37 1.90 0.99
C ALA A 190 -20.95 0.97 2.09
N GLU A 191 -20.23 -0.09 2.46
CA GLU A 191 -20.64 -0.99 3.54
C GLU A 191 -20.68 -0.28 4.90
N GLU A 192 -19.81 0.72 5.12
CA GLU A 192 -19.76 1.48 6.38
C GLU A 192 -20.87 2.53 6.50
N GLU A 193 -21.31 3.12 5.39
CA GLU A 193 -22.44 4.07 5.40
C GLU A 193 -23.78 3.39 5.74
N SER A 194 -23.80 2.05 5.70
CA SER A 194 -25.01 1.24 5.88
C SER A 194 -25.19 0.71 7.31
N VAL A 195 -24.23 0.98 8.22
CA VAL A 195 -24.21 0.57 9.64
C VAL A 195 -24.39 1.78 10.55
#